data_6eda5974259167f48bc84462183c3d21
#
_entry.id   6eda5974259167f48bc84462183c3d21
#
_cell.length_a   1.000
_cell.length_b   1.000
_cell.length_c   1.000
_cell.angle_alpha   90.00
_cell.angle_beta   90.00
_cell.angle_gamma   90.00
#
_symmetry.space_group_name_H-M   'P 1'
#
loop_
_entity.id
_entity.type
_entity.pdbx_description
1 polymer ?
#
loop_
_entity_poly.entity_id
_entity_poly.type
_entity_poly.pdbx_seq_one_letter_code
_entity_poly.pdbx_strand_id
1 'polypeptide(L)'
;MKIKLFLVILLIGFISCNAPKNNKENATSQSISKEEITLNKEADITTQPQSKGYKLMQQKCYICHLEVPDPSKRDQMIAPPMLRVQEHYKPTYPHKEEFVKAIMAFTKNPSEEKTLMPGAVKKFNLMPKLPYDDAELQLIAETIYEHEFGQAPKTRMQQMGSSLQLNNGKKWVLEKESIQQINTIIKKTTQFKATNIEAYQTLGKAVFNDAKKIMLNDAYKDELFDQIHNFFAGIEGNMHALMAVTSINEAEKQLTELNKKLQDFHNYFE
;
A
#
# COMPACT_ATOMS: atom_id res chain seq x y z
N MET A 1 -22.45 -57.85 -10.47
CA MET A 1 -23.58 -58.59 -9.81
C MET A 1 -24.34 -57.60 -8.93
N LYS A 2 -25.64 -57.39 -9.34
CA LYS A 2 -26.78 -56.83 -8.58
C LYS A 2 -26.71 -55.34 -8.10
N ILE A 3 -27.24 -54.51 -8.90
CA ILE A 3 -28.32 -53.52 -8.84
C ILE A 3 -29.17 -53.58 -7.57
N LYS A 4 -29.36 -52.45 -6.86
CA LYS A 4 -30.67 -52.11 -6.26
C LYS A 4 -30.87 -50.58 -6.31
N LEU A 5 -31.75 -50.25 -7.17
CA LEU A 5 -32.54 -49.05 -7.35
C LEU A 5 -33.51 -48.86 -6.18
N PHE A 6 -33.60 -47.66 -5.58
CA PHE A 6 -34.79 -47.27 -4.83
C PHE A 6 -35.19 -45.85 -5.22
N LEU A 7 -36.25 -45.85 -5.98
CA LEU A 7 -37.08 -44.72 -6.38
C LEU A 7 -38.12 -44.51 -5.28
N VAL A 8 -38.27 -43.31 -4.73
CA VAL A 8 -39.51 -42.92 -4.02
C VAL A 8 -39.90 -41.54 -4.49
N ILE A 9 -41.03 -41.55 -5.17
CA ILE A 9 -41.84 -40.40 -5.59
C ILE A 9 -42.92 -40.23 -4.52
N LEU A 10 -43.27 -38.99 -4.14
CA LEU A 10 -44.63 -38.52 -3.77
C LEU A 10 -44.58 -37.00 -3.55
N LEU A 11 -45.11 -36.17 -4.38
CA LEU A 11 -46.50 -35.73 -4.60
C LEU A 11 -46.97 -34.60 -3.65
N ILE A 12 -47.08 -33.45 -4.21
CA ILE A 12 -48.22 -32.50 -4.36
C ILE A 12 -48.78 -31.84 -3.09
N GLY A 13 -48.86 -30.52 -3.17
CA GLY A 13 -49.77 -29.72 -2.34
C GLY A 13 -49.80 -28.25 -2.78
N PHE A 14 -50.59 -27.95 -3.79
CA PHE A 14 -51.07 -26.59 -4.13
C PHE A 14 -52.14 -26.13 -3.15
N ILE A 15 -52.04 -24.95 -2.58
CA ILE A 15 -53.21 -24.20 -2.16
C ILE A 15 -53.05 -22.74 -2.56
N SER A 16 -54.03 -22.29 -3.31
CA SER A 16 -54.22 -21.00 -3.94
C SER A 16 -55.18 -20.14 -3.12
N CYS A 17 -55.17 -18.82 -3.42
CA CYS A 17 -56.23 -17.81 -3.20
C CYS A 17 -56.37 -17.22 -1.79
N ASN A 18 -56.55 -15.92 -1.55
CA ASN A 18 -57.39 -14.92 -2.23
C ASN A 18 -57.11 -13.52 -1.64
N ALA A 19 -57.16 -12.50 -2.44
CA ALA A 19 -57.37 -11.12 -2.01
C ALA A 19 -58.85 -10.84 -1.80
N PRO A 20 -59.24 -9.82 -1.00
CA PRO A 20 -60.09 -8.80 -1.56
C PRO A 20 -59.75 -7.36 -1.17
N LYS A 21 -60.32 -6.47 -1.97
CA LYS A 21 -60.22 -5.03 -2.10
C LYS A 21 -61.02 -4.25 -1.03
N ASN A 22 -60.54 -2.99 -0.84
CA ASN A 22 -61.27 -1.74 -0.58
C ASN A 22 -62.18 -1.58 0.64
N ASN A 23 -61.97 -0.52 1.42
CA ASN A 23 -62.81 0.67 1.37
C ASN A 23 -62.28 1.85 2.18
N LYS A 24 -62.71 3.02 1.80
CA LYS A 24 -62.48 4.39 2.17
C LYS A 24 -62.97 4.81 3.55
N GLU A 25 -62.36 5.94 3.99
CA GLU A 25 -62.93 7.08 4.79
C GLU A 25 -63.22 6.87 6.26
N ASN A 26 -62.54 7.59 7.15
CA ASN A 26 -62.99 8.87 7.68
C ASN A 26 -61.98 9.50 8.64
N ALA A 27 -61.93 10.81 8.57
CA ALA A 27 -61.17 11.69 9.44
C ALA A 27 -61.69 11.69 10.87
N THR A 28 -60.81 11.80 11.85
CA THR A 28 -61.07 12.60 13.07
C THR A 28 -59.72 12.95 13.74
N SER A 29 -59.54 14.24 13.92
CA SER A 29 -58.49 14.89 14.65
C SER A 29 -58.50 14.47 16.13
N GLN A 30 -57.32 14.15 16.69
CA GLN A 30 -57.04 14.54 18.10
C GLN A 30 -55.53 14.65 18.28
N SER A 31 -55.20 15.72 18.92
CA SER A 31 -53.90 16.31 19.29
C SER A 31 -53.17 15.55 20.39
N ILE A 32 -51.85 15.90 20.50
CA ILE A 32 -50.97 15.86 21.71
C ILE A 32 -50.17 14.56 21.83
N SER A 33 -48.89 14.57 21.65
CA SER A 33 -47.83 15.04 22.50
C SER A 33 -46.49 14.94 21.84
N LYS A 34 -45.63 15.94 22.07
CA LYS A 34 -44.22 15.96 21.73
C LYS A 34 -43.50 14.89 22.55
N GLU A 35 -42.99 13.86 21.89
CA GLU A 35 -41.85 13.12 22.37
C GLU A 35 -40.71 13.33 21.39
N GLU A 36 -39.68 13.88 21.94
CA GLU A 36 -38.40 14.22 21.30
C GLU A 36 -37.67 12.93 20.93
N ILE A 37 -37.83 12.49 19.70
CA ILE A 37 -37.02 11.41 19.16
C ILE A 37 -35.73 12.06 18.72
N THR A 38 -34.68 11.90 19.55
CA THR A 38 -33.29 12.13 19.14
C THR A 38 -32.98 11.26 17.90
N LEU A 39 -33.05 11.88 16.72
CA LEU A 39 -32.53 11.28 15.50
C LEU A 39 -31.04 11.10 15.68
N ASN A 40 -30.61 9.86 15.82
CA ASN A 40 -29.25 9.46 15.56
C ASN A 40 -28.93 9.90 14.12
N LYS A 41 -28.04 10.86 14.03
CA LYS A 41 -27.47 11.33 12.77
C LYS A 41 -26.61 10.19 12.20
N GLU A 42 -27.24 9.28 11.46
CA GLU A 42 -26.53 8.42 10.54
C GLU A 42 -25.75 9.34 9.61
N ALA A 43 -24.44 9.19 9.62
CA ALA A 43 -23.56 9.93 8.75
C ALA A 43 -23.99 9.64 7.31
N ASP A 44 -24.57 10.64 6.67
CA ASP A 44 -24.83 10.67 5.25
C ASP A 44 -23.47 10.56 4.53
N ILE A 45 -23.12 9.32 4.17
CA ILE A 45 -22.01 9.05 3.26
C ILE A 45 -22.49 9.53 1.91
N THR A 46 -22.21 10.78 1.62
CA THR A 46 -22.35 11.36 0.29
C THR A 46 -21.51 10.53 -0.67
N THR A 47 -22.15 9.56 -1.31
CA THR A 47 -21.61 8.81 -2.45
C THR A 47 -21.44 9.78 -3.62
N GLN A 48 -20.29 10.46 -3.68
CA GLN A 48 -19.86 11.12 -4.90
C GLN A 48 -19.83 10.09 -6.03
N PRO A 49 -20.29 10.41 -7.24
CA PRO A 49 -20.25 9.46 -8.35
C PRO A 49 -18.79 9.05 -8.58
N GLN A 50 -18.50 7.77 -8.33
CA GLN A 50 -17.14 7.23 -8.46
C GLN A 50 -16.63 7.44 -9.88
N SER A 51 -15.42 7.96 -10.02
CA SER A 51 -14.79 8.18 -11.32
C SER A 51 -14.68 6.88 -12.12
N LYS A 52 -14.62 6.97 -13.45
CA LYS A 52 -14.42 5.80 -14.33
C LYS A 52 -13.16 5.04 -13.93
N GLY A 53 -12.07 5.76 -13.62
CA GLY A 53 -10.80 5.16 -13.21
C GLY A 53 -10.92 4.40 -11.88
N TYR A 54 -11.69 4.90 -10.91
CA TYR A 54 -11.92 4.19 -9.64
C TYR A 54 -12.68 2.88 -9.85
N LYS A 55 -13.71 2.88 -10.70
CA LYS A 55 -14.44 1.65 -11.05
C LYS A 55 -13.53 0.62 -11.73
N LEU A 56 -12.67 1.07 -12.64
CA LEU A 56 -11.67 0.22 -13.28
C LEU A 56 -10.67 -0.34 -12.26
N MET A 57 -10.21 0.49 -11.32
CA MET A 57 -9.31 0.07 -10.24
C MET A 57 -9.97 -1.01 -9.37
N GLN A 58 -11.24 -0.84 -8.99
CA GLN A 58 -12.00 -1.86 -8.26
C GLN A 58 -12.10 -3.18 -9.02
N GLN A 59 -12.37 -3.12 -10.31
CA GLN A 59 -12.59 -4.32 -11.14
C GLN A 59 -11.29 -5.07 -11.45
N LYS A 60 -10.19 -4.37 -11.61
CA LYS A 60 -8.94 -4.94 -12.15
C LYS A 60 -7.81 -5.04 -11.12
N CYS A 61 -7.81 -4.17 -10.12
CA CYS A 61 -6.71 -4.13 -9.14
C CYS A 61 -7.13 -4.71 -7.79
N TYR A 62 -8.35 -4.44 -7.31
CA TYR A 62 -8.80 -4.92 -6.00
C TYR A 62 -9.07 -6.42 -5.94
N ILE A 63 -8.89 -7.15 -7.05
CA ILE A 63 -8.84 -8.62 -7.05
C ILE A 63 -7.66 -9.11 -6.20
N CYS A 64 -6.54 -8.39 -6.22
CA CYS A 64 -5.31 -8.73 -5.50
C CYS A 64 -4.94 -7.69 -4.42
N HIS A 65 -5.20 -6.41 -4.68
CA HIS A 65 -4.84 -5.31 -3.79
C HIS A 65 -6.01 -4.90 -2.92
N LEU A 66 -5.78 -4.71 -1.63
CA LEU A 66 -6.73 -3.97 -0.80
C LEU A 66 -6.63 -2.47 -1.14
N GLU A 67 -7.69 -1.72 -0.88
CA GLU A 67 -7.67 -0.26 -1.01
C GLU A 67 -6.74 0.38 0.03
N VAL A 68 -6.97 0.02 1.30
CA VAL A 68 -6.18 0.46 2.45
C VAL A 68 -5.69 -0.75 3.24
N PRO A 69 -4.60 -0.62 4.02
CA PRO A 69 -4.17 -1.70 4.91
C PRO A 69 -5.26 -2.10 5.89
N ASP A 70 -5.54 -3.38 5.98
CA ASP A 70 -6.47 -3.97 6.94
C ASP A 70 -5.72 -4.98 7.83
N PRO A 71 -5.48 -4.66 9.11
CA PRO A 71 -4.77 -5.56 10.02
C PRO A 71 -5.41 -6.95 10.16
N SER A 72 -6.74 -7.03 10.04
CA SER A 72 -7.48 -8.30 10.16
C SER A 72 -7.28 -9.23 8.94
N LYS A 73 -6.84 -8.67 7.81
CA LYS A 73 -6.60 -9.38 6.55
C LYS A 73 -5.13 -9.53 6.22
N ARG A 74 -4.22 -9.17 7.14
CA ARG A 74 -2.77 -9.15 6.89
C ARG A 74 -2.23 -10.43 6.28
N ASP A 75 -2.67 -11.58 6.81
CA ASP A 75 -2.17 -12.89 6.38
C ASP A 75 -2.86 -13.40 5.09
N GLN A 76 -3.92 -12.71 4.65
CA GLN A 76 -4.65 -13.01 3.42
C GLN A 76 -4.23 -12.11 2.25
N MET A 77 -3.44 -11.07 2.52
CA MET A 77 -2.98 -10.17 1.46
C MET A 77 -2.00 -10.88 0.54
N ILE A 78 -2.25 -10.77 -0.76
CA ILE A 78 -1.38 -11.29 -1.83
C ILE A 78 -0.68 -10.18 -2.63
N ALA A 79 -0.97 -8.91 -2.29
CA ALA A 79 -0.37 -7.73 -2.91
C ALA A 79 -0.39 -6.55 -1.91
N PRO A 80 0.45 -5.52 -2.08
CA PRO A 80 0.41 -4.33 -1.23
C PRO A 80 -0.89 -3.54 -1.44
N PRO A 81 -1.49 -2.96 -0.39
CA PRO A 81 -2.66 -2.08 -0.54
C PRO A 81 -2.38 -0.87 -1.44
N MET A 82 -3.38 -0.37 -2.16
CA MET A 82 -3.24 0.74 -3.11
C MET A 82 -2.79 2.05 -2.44
N LEU A 83 -3.24 2.33 -1.22
CA LEU A 83 -2.71 3.44 -0.42
C LEU A 83 -1.18 3.36 -0.31
N ARG A 84 -0.61 2.17 -0.05
CA ARG A 84 0.84 1.99 0.05
C ARG A 84 1.55 2.20 -1.29
N VAL A 85 0.93 1.80 -2.40
CA VAL A 85 1.45 2.11 -3.74
C VAL A 85 1.53 3.63 -3.93
N GLN A 86 0.47 4.36 -3.61
CA GLN A 86 0.46 5.82 -3.69
C GLN A 86 1.56 6.45 -2.81
N GLU A 87 1.66 6.04 -1.55
CA GLU A 87 2.62 6.57 -0.57
C GLU A 87 4.08 6.36 -0.97
N HIS A 88 4.41 5.23 -1.64
CA HIS A 88 5.77 4.95 -2.09
C HIS A 88 6.14 5.66 -3.40
N TYR A 89 5.16 5.85 -4.29
CA TYR A 89 5.45 6.45 -5.60
C TYR A 89 5.36 7.98 -5.62
N LYS A 90 4.43 8.60 -4.87
CA LYS A 90 4.27 10.08 -4.85
C LYS A 90 5.52 10.85 -4.42
N PRO A 91 6.29 10.43 -3.40
CA PRO A 91 7.49 11.17 -3.01
C PRO A 91 8.58 11.19 -4.09
N THR A 92 8.67 10.14 -4.91
CA THR A 92 9.62 10.04 -6.03
C THR A 92 9.10 10.73 -7.30
N TYR A 93 7.79 10.68 -7.50
CA TYR A 93 7.08 11.25 -8.66
C TYR A 93 5.99 12.21 -8.18
N PRO A 94 6.36 13.43 -7.73
CA PRO A 94 5.40 14.38 -7.17
C PRO A 94 4.45 14.97 -8.23
N HIS A 95 4.82 14.91 -9.51
CA HIS A 95 3.99 15.38 -10.63
C HIS A 95 3.17 14.22 -11.21
N LYS A 96 1.87 14.49 -11.47
CA LYS A 96 0.91 13.49 -11.93
C LYS A 96 1.38 12.72 -13.16
N GLU A 97 1.92 13.44 -14.17
CA GLU A 97 2.34 12.81 -15.43
C GLU A 97 3.47 11.81 -15.24
N GLU A 98 4.46 12.15 -14.39
CA GLU A 98 5.58 11.26 -14.07
C GLU A 98 5.14 10.07 -13.23
N PHE A 99 4.26 10.29 -12.26
CA PHE A 99 3.66 9.24 -11.46
C PHE A 99 2.90 8.23 -12.33
N VAL A 100 1.99 8.72 -13.17
CA VAL A 100 1.21 7.90 -14.10
C VAL A 100 2.12 7.08 -15.00
N LYS A 101 3.17 7.71 -15.57
CA LYS A 101 4.16 7.05 -16.40
C LYS A 101 4.91 5.94 -15.66
N ALA A 102 5.28 6.18 -14.42
CA ALA A 102 5.98 5.19 -13.59
C ALA A 102 5.08 4.00 -13.23
N ILE A 103 3.83 4.24 -12.81
CA ILE A 103 2.85 3.19 -12.52
C ILE A 103 2.56 2.36 -13.78
N MET A 104 2.31 2.99 -14.92
CA MET A 104 2.07 2.29 -16.19
C MET A 104 3.29 1.45 -16.61
N ALA A 105 4.49 2.02 -16.53
CA ALA A 105 5.73 1.32 -16.90
C ALA A 105 6.00 0.09 -16.03
N PHE A 106 5.71 0.17 -14.72
CA PHE A 106 5.82 -0.98 -13.82
C PHE A 106 4.74 -2.01 -14.13
N THR A 107 3.47 -1.60 -14.21
CA THR A 107 2.32 -2.51 -14.39
C THR A 107 2.40 -3.29 -15.71
N LYS A 108 2.84 -2.64 -16.79
CA LYS A 108 2.99 -3.29 -18.12
C LYS A 108 4.15 -4.26 -18.20
N ASN A 109 5.20 -4.04 -17.44
CA ASN A 109 6.38 -4.88 -17.41
C ASN A 109 7.03 -4.85 -16.03
N PRO A 110 6.45 -5.57 -15.04
CA PRO A 110 6.97 -5.62 -13.68
C PRO A 110 8.39 -6.17 -13.66
N SER A 111 9.27 -5.51 -12.89
CA SER A 111 10.62 -5.98 -12.63
C SER A 111 11.13 -5.41 -11.29
N GLU A 112 12.08 -6.10 -10.67
CA GLU A 112 12.73 -5.64 -9.43
C GLU A 112 13.45 -4.30 -9.62
N GLU A 113 13.95 -4.03 -10.82
CA GLU A 113 14.61 -2.77 -11.13
C GLU A 113 13.66 -1.58 -11.06
N LYS A 114 12.41 -1.76 -11.53
CA LYS A 114 11.41 -0.70 -11.61
C LYS A 114 10.65 -0.46 -10.32
N THR A 115 10.59 -1.46 -9.43
CA THR A 115 9.82 -1.30 -8.20
C THR A 115 10.43 -0.26 -7.27
N LEU A 116 9.57 0.57 -6.68
CA LEU A 116 9.90 1.39 -5.52
C LEU A 116 9.51 0.71 -4.19
N MET A 117 8.99 -0.52 -4.25
CA MET A 117 8.49 -1.27 -3.09
C MET A 117 9.20 -2.63 -2.94
N PRO A 118 10.52 -2.66 -2.69
CA PRO A 118 11.27 -3.92 -2.59
C PRO A 118 10.75 -4.82 -1.47
N GLY A 119 10.34 -4.27 -0.34
CA GLY A 119 9.70 -5.02 0.74
C GLY A 119 8.40 -5.72 0.33
N ALA A 120 7.61 -5.08 -0.56
CA ALA A 120 6.41 -5.71 -1.11
C ALA A 120 6.77 -6.86 -2.07
N VAL A 121 7.80 -6.69 -2.91
CA VAL A 121 8.29 -7.78 -3.78
C VAL A 121 8.77 -8.95 -2.94
N LYS A 122 9.51 -8.71 -1.87
CA LYS A 122 9.98 -9.74 -0.94
C LYS A 122 8.84 -10.50 -0.28
N LYS A 123 7.78 -9.79 0.12
CA LYS A 123 6.63 -10.36 0.83
C LYS A 123 5.65 -11.07 -0.09
N PHE A 124 5.35 -10.50 -1.24
CA PHE A 124 4.24 -10.91 -2.13
C PHE A 124 4.72 -11.46 -3.47
N ASN A 125 6.02 -11.53 -3.71
CA ASN A 125 6.65 -11.73 -5.01
C ASN A 125 6.40 -10.57 -5.99
N LEU A 126 7.04 -10.65 -7.15
CA LEU A 126 6.84 -9.67 -8.20
C LEU A 126 5.42 -9.79 -8.77
N MET A 127 4.76 -8.64 -8.97
CA MET A 127 3.45 -8.59 -9.62
C MET A 127 3.50 -9.34 -10.96
N PRO A 128 2.53 -10.22 -11.27
CA PRO A 128 2.50 -10.89 -12.57
C PRO A 128 2.23 -9.88 -13.69
N LYS A 129 2.80 -10.13 -14.86
CA LYS A 129 2.49 -9.36 -16.06
C LYS A 129 1.08 -9.71 -16.52
N LEU A 130 0.17 -8.73 -16.53
CA LEU A 130 -1.20 -8.91 -16.97
C LEU A 130 -1.49 -8.06 -18.21
N PRO A 131 -2.38 -8.50 -19.11
CA PRO A 131 -2.78 -7.72 -20.27
C PRO A 131 -3.72 -6.58 -19.83
N TYR A 132 -3.24 -5.35 -19.94
CA TYR A 132 -4.04 -4.16 -19.69
C TYR A 132 -4.20 -3.36 -20.97
N ASP A 133 -5.38 -2.78 -21.17
CA ASP A 133 -5.56 -1.69 -22.14
C ASP A 133 -4.88 -0.42 -21.63
N ASP A 134 -4.16 0.27 -22.52
CA ASP A 134 -3.36 1.44 -22.15
C ASP A 134 -4.21 2.60 -21.64
N ALA A 135 -5.37 2.84 -22.25
CA ALA A 135 -6.26 3.93 -21.84
C ALA A 135 -6.92 3.62 -20.48
N GLU A 136 -7.29 2.37 -20.22
CA GLU A 136 -7.81 1.96 -18.93
C GLU A 136 -6.74 2.04 -17.84
N LEU A 137 -5.52 1.58 -18.14
CA LEU A 137 -4.40 1.64 -17.21
C LEU A 137 -4.01 3.07 -16.87
N GLN A 138 -4.07 3.97 -17.85
CA GLN A 138 -3.85 5.40 -17.61
C GLN A 138 -4.89 5.96 -16.62
N LEU A 139 -6.18 5.68 -16.84
CA LEU A 139 -7.25 6.12 -15.94
C LEU A 139 -7.08 5.56 -14.52
N ILE A 140 -6.64 4.30 -14.40
CA ILE A 140 -6.32 3.69 -13.10
C ILE A 140 -5.16 4.42 -12.44
N ALA A 141 -4.05 4.65 -13.15
CA ALA A 141 -2.87 5.31 -12.61
C ALA A 141 -3.15 6.77 -12.19
N GLU A 142 -3.93 7.50 -12.98
CA GLU A 142 -4.43 8.84 -12.63
C GLU A 142 -5.27 8.80 -11.35
N THR A 143 -6.15 7.79 -11.24
CA THR A 143 -6.96 7.60 -10.04
C THR A 143 -6.11 7.28 -8.83
N ILE A 144 -5.10 6.42 -8.94
CA ILE A 144 -4.18 6.13 -7.83
C ILE A 144 -3.49 7.42 -7.37
N TYR A 145 -3.14 8.32 -8.28
CA TYR A 145 -2.54 9.61 -7.94
C TYR A 145 -3.52 10.54 -7.21
N GLU A 146 -4.76 10.66 -7.68
CA GLU A 146 -5.72 11.66 -7.22
C GLU A 146 -6.58 11.21 -6.05
N HIS A 147 -6.79 9.89 -5.91
CA HIS A 147 -7.72 9.35 -4.92
C HIS A 147 -7.22 9.61 -3.50
N GLU A 148 -8.11 10.16 -2.68
CA GLU A 148 -7.89 10.29 -1.24
C GLU A 148 -8.25 8.95 -0.58
N PHE A 149 -7.26 8.06 -0.51
CA PHE A 149 -7.43 6.82 0.24
C PHE A 149 -7.70 7.15 1.70
N GLY A 150 -8.65 6.47 2.30
CA GLY A 150 -8.92 6.61 3.73
C GLY A 150 -7.64 6.39 4.54
N GLN A 151 -7.57 7.00 5.74
CA GLN A 151 -6.42 6.79 6.61
C GLN A 151 -6.27 5.30 6.90
N ALA A 152 -5.08 4.76 6.65
CA ALA A 152 -4.76 3.43 7.12
C ALA A 152 -5.03 3.39 8.63
N PRO A 153 -5.75 2.37 9.13
CA PRO A 153 -5.79 2.15 10.58
C PRO A 153 -4.34 2.17 11.07
N LYS A 154 -4.05 2.93 12.11
CA LYS A 154 -2.71 2.93 12.70
C LYS A 154 -2.37 1.48 13.00
N THR A 155 -1.53 0.88 12.17
CA THR A 155 -1.12 -0.50 12.37
C THR A 155 -0.39 -0.59 13.70
N ARG A 156 -0.39 -1.77 14.30
CA ARG A 156 0.42 -2.04 15.51
C ARG A 156 1.88 -1.58 15.32
N MET A 157 2.41 -1.61 14.09
CA MET A 157 3.72 -1.08 13.72
C MET A 157 3.81 0.45 13.79
N GLN A 158 2.74 1.20 13.46
CA GLN A 158 2.66 2.66 13.63
C GLN A 158 2.31 3.06 15.08
N GLN A 159 1.60 2.18 15.81
CA GLN A 159 1.32 2.38 17.24
C GLN A 159 2.51 2.00 18.12
N MET A 160 3.34 1.03 17.69
CA MET A 160 4.58 0.66 18.40
C MET A 160 5.78 1.50 17.94
N GLY A 161 5.55 2.53 17.06
CA GLY A 161 6.60 3.15 16.28
C GLY A 161 7.48 2.03 15.73
N SER A 162 7.76 1.93 14.47
CA SER A 162 8.64 0.89 13.93
C SER A 162 10.02 0.96 14.59
N SER A 163 10.06 0.65 15.90
CA SER A 163 11.27 0.73 16.67
C SER A 163 12.10 -0.47 16.28
N LEU A 164 13.22 -0.17 15.67
CA LEU A 164 14.30 -1.12 15.56
C LEU A 164 14.56 -1.71 16.94
N GLN A 165 14.61 -3.02 17.00
CA GLN A 165 14.84 -3.75 18.24
C GLN A 165 16.06 -4.61 18.10
N LEU A 166 16.80 -4.74 19.20
CA LEU A 166 17.90 -5.70 19.29
C LEU A 166 17.34 -7.13 19.40
N ASN A 167 18.09 -8.09 18.91
CA ASN A 167 17.79 -9.50 19.06
C ASN A 167 18.15 -9.96 20.50
N ASN A 168 17.18 -9.92 21.40
CA ASN A 168 17.38 -10.25 22.81
C ASN A 168 18.58 -9.49 23.43
N GLY A 169 18.70 -8.20 23.15
CA GLY A 169 19.76 -7.33 23.63
C GLY A 169 21.09 -7.41 22.85
N LYS A 170 21.15 -8.23 21.79
CA LYS A 170 22.30 -8.35 20.88
C LYS A 170 21.96 -7.74 19.53
N LYS A 171 22.98 -7.39 18.75
CA LYS A 171 22.79 -6.96 17.37
C LYS A 171 22.33 -8.11 16.49
N TRP A 172 21.64 -7.77 15.41
CA TRP A 172 21.29 -8.72 14.36
C TRP A 172 22.51 -8.96 13.47
N VAL A 173 22.84 -10.23 13.26
CA VAL A 173 23.97 -10.61 12.42
C VAL A 173 23.56 -10.67 10.97
N LEU A 174 24.22 -9.93 10.11
CA LEU A 174 24.01 -9.92 8.67
C LEU A 174 25.16 -10.61 7.94
N GLU A 175 24.91 -10.94 6.69
CA GLU A 175 25.97 -11.40 5.80
C GLU A 175 27.03 -10.31 5.59
N LYS A 176 28.27 -10.72 5.50
CA LYS A 176 29.41 -9.81 5.32
C LYS A 176 29.24 -8.87 4.14
N GLU A 177 28.69 -9.36 3.05
CA GLU A 177 28.40 -8.60 1.84
C GLU A 177 27.43 -7.46 2.12
N SER A 178 26.37 -7.70 2.88
CA SER A 178 25.39 -6.67 3.25
C SER A 178 25.98 -5.61 4.18
N ILE A 179 26.84 -6.01 5.12
CA ILE A 179 27.61 -5.06 5.96
C ILE A 179 28.55 -4.21 5.09
N GLN A 180 29.20 -4.79 4.09
CA GLN A 180 30.05 -4.03 3.16
C GLN A 180 29.24 -3.08 2.29
N GLN A 181 28.05 -3.50 1.83
CA GLN A 181 27.16 -2.67 1.05
C GLN A 181 26.65 -1.47 1.85
N ILE A 182 26.20 -1.67 3.10
CA ILE A 182 25.74 -0.54 3.93
C ILE A 182 26.88 0.42 4.26
N ASN A 183 28.08 -0.09 4.56
CA ASN A 183 29.26 0.75 4.78
C ASN A 183 29.62 1.57 3.54
N THR A 184 29.42 0.99 2.35
CA THR A 184 29.60 1.69 1.07
C THR A 184 28.56 2.79 0.90
N ILE A 185 27.29 2.53 1.25
CA ILE A 185 26.22 3.55 1.25
C ILE A 185 26.58 4.69 2.19
N ILE A 186 26.93 4.38 3.43
CA ILE A 186 27.33 5.38 4.45
C ILE A 186 28.51 6.24 3.96
N LYS A 187 29.56 5.60 3.42
CA LYS A 187 30.70 6.31 2.88
C LYS A 187 30.32 7.20 1.70
N LYS A 188 29.53 6.67 0.75
CA LYS A 188 29.07 7.40 -0.43
C LYS A 188 28.27 8.65 -0.04
N THR A 189 27.38 8.56 0.94
CA THR A 189 26.52 9.68 1.35
C THR A 189 27.25 10.69 2.23
N THR A 190 28.13 10.26 3.15
CA THR A 190 28.88 11.16 4.04
C THR A 190 29.99 11.90 3.34
N GLN A 191 30.57 11.33 2.28
CA GLN A 191 31.63 11.99 1.49
C GLN A 191 31.09 12.74 0.28
N PHE A 192 29.78 12.69 0.05
CA PHE A 192 29.16 13.32 -1.12
C PHE A 192 29.24 14.84 -1.03
N LYS A 193 29.68 15.46 -2.13
CA LYS A 193 29.67 16.91 -2.34
C LYS A 193 29.30 17.18 -3.78
N ALA A 194 28.30 18.01 -4.01
CA ALA A 194 27.90 18.46 -5.33
C ALA A 194 27.30 19.86 -5.28
N THR A 195 27.31 20.53 -6.41
CA THR A 195 26.79 21.89 -6.58
C THR A 195 25.60 21.96 -7.53
N ASN A 196 25.12 20.79 -8.00
CA ASN A 196 23.98 20.72 -8.90
C ASN A 196 22.96 19.69 -8.43
N ILE A 197 21.70 19.91 -8.76
CA ILE A 197 20.55 19.12 -8.33
C ILE A 197 20.62 17.69 -8.90
N GLU A 198 21.02 17.54 -10.17
CA GLU A 198 21.08 16.25 -10.85
C GLU A 198 22.01 15.25 -10.14
N ALA A 199 23.13 15.73 -9.59
CA ALA A 199 24.03 14.89 -8.81
C ALA A 199 23.38 14.35 -7.53
N TYR A 200 22.56 15.16 -6.83
CA TYR A 200 21.79 14.71 -5.66
C TYR A 200 20.70 13.71 -6.05
N GLN A 201 20.00 13.94 -7.14
CA GLN A 201 18.99 13.00 -7.65
C GLN A 201 19.64 11.66 -8.03
N THR A 202 20.80 11.72 -8.68
CA THR A 202 21.60 10.52 -9.03
C THR A 202 22.07 9.79 -7.79
N LEU A 203 22.54 10.51 -6.75
CA LEU A 203 22.89 9.91 -5.45
C LEU A 203 21.69 9.20 -4.83
N GLY A 204 20.53 9.85 -4.77
CA GLY A 204 19.29 9.27 -4.23
C GLY A 204 18.95 7.94 -4.91
N LYS A 205 18.97 7.90 -6.25
CA LYS A 205 18.75 6.68 -7.05
C LYS A 205 19.78 5.59 -6.74
N ALA A 206 21.06 5.95 -6.66
CA ALA A 206 22.13 5.00 -6.39
C ALA A 206 21.99 4.39 -4.98
N VAL A 207 21.75 5.21 -3.97
CA VAL A 207 21.55 4.77 -2.59
C VAL A 207 20.34 3.87 -2.46
N PHE A 208 19.21 4.25 -3.08
CA PHE A 208 18.01 3.42 -3.07
C PHE A 208 18.24 2.05 -3.74
N ASN A 209 18.94 2.02 -4.88
CA ASN A 209 19.24 0.77 -5.56
C ASN A 209 20.20 -0.13 -4.77
N ASP A 210 21.18 0.45 -4.06
CA ASP A 210 22.08 -0.31 -3.19
C ASP A 210 21.33 -0.85 -1.95
N ALA A 211 20.45 -0.03 -1.33
CA ALA A 211 19.58 -0.46 -0.24
C ALA A 211 18.63 -1.60 -0.67
N LYS A 212 18.06 -1.50 -1.87
CA LYS A 212 17.18 -2.52 -2.45
C LYS A 212 17.86 -3.89 -2.57
N LYS A 213 19.15 -3.95 -2.92
CA LYS A 213 19.88 -5.22 -2.99
C LYS A 213 19.94 -5.93 -1.63
N ILE A 214 20.15 -5.16 -0.55
CA ILE A 214 20.14 -5.71 0.80
C ILE A 214 18.72 -6.22 1.16
N MET A 215 17.69 -5.45 0.86
CA MET A 215 16.31 -5.83 1.17
C MET A 215 15.81 -7.05 0.40
N LEU A 216 16.29 -7.27 -0.83
CA LEU A 216 15.90 -8.40 -1.68
C LEU A 216 16.77 -9.66 -1.43
N ASN A 217 17.76 -9.60 -0.55
CA ASN A 217 18.59 -10.74 -0.23
C ASN A 217 17.76 -11.88 0.40
N ASP A 218 17.80 -13.07 -0.22
CA ASP A 218 17.01 -14.24 0.17
C ASP A 218 17.46 -14.89 1.48
N ALA A 219 18.66 -14.56 1.98
CA ALA A 219 19.11 -15.01 3.27
C ALA A 219 18.31 -14.42 4.45
N TYR A 220 17.65 -13.27 4.25
CA TYR A 220 16.92 -12.57 5.31
C TYR A 220 15.47 -12.95 5.31
N LYS A 221 15.01 -13.52 6.42
CA LYS A 221 13.63 -13.99 6.62
C LYS A 221 13.15 -13.62 8.02
N ASP A 222 11.87 -13.75 8.24
CA ASP A 222 11.22 -13.62 9.54
C ASP A 222 11.57 -12.30 10.26
N GLU A 223 11.89 -12.35 11.53
CA GLU A 223 12.18 -11.18 12.35
C GLU A 223 13.40 -10.39 11.85
N LEU A 224 14.44 -11.06 11.36
CA LEU A 224 15.62 -10.38 10.81
C LEU A 224 15.23 -9.54 9.59
N PHE A 225 14.42 -10.10 8.69
CA PHE A 225 13.90 -9.33 7.54
C PHE A 225 13.04 -8.15 8.01
N ASP A 226 12.17 -8.35 9.00
CA ASP A 226 11.33 -7.27 9.53
C ASP A 226 12.18 -6.12 10.09
N GLN A 227 13.28 -6.40 10.78
CA GLN A 227 14.18 -5.36 11.32
C GLN A 227 14.94 -4.63 10.21
N ILE A 228 15.45 -5.34 9.21
CA ILE A 228 16.07 -4.74 8.01
C ILE A 228 15.07 -3.85 7.27
N HIS A 229 13.86 -4.36 7.06
CA HIS A 229 12.78 -3.62 6.42
C HIS A 229 12.43 -2.34 7.22
N ASN A 230 12.31 -2.44 8.55
CA ASN A 230 12.01 -1.30 9.41
C ASN A 230 13.12 -0.24 9.34
N PHE A 231 14.39 -0.65 9.28
CA PHE A 231 15.49 0.28 9.10
C PHE A 231 15.38 1.05 7.79
N PHE A 232 15.24 0.33 6.68
CA PHE A 232 15.16 0.96 5.36
C PHE A 232 13.88 1.79 5.18
N ALA A 233 12.74 1.35 5.70
CA ALA A 233 11.51 2.14 5.71
C ALA A 233 11.68 3.47 6.47
N GLY A 234 12.51 3.50 7.52
CA GLY A 234 12.83 4.72 8.26
C GLY A 234 13.62 5.77 7.47
N ILE A 235 14.35 5.36 6.44
CA ILE A 235 15.18 6.24 5.58
C ILE A 235 14.64 6.38 4.14
N GLU A 236 13.67 5.56 3.75
CA GLU A 236 13.14 5.50 2.39
C GLU A 236 12.61 6.86 1.92
N GLY A 237 11.89 7.57 2.79
CA GLY A 237 11.39 8.90 2.48
C GLY A 237 12.49 9.91 2.13
N ASN A 238 13.64 9.84 2.79
CA ASN A 238 14.79 10.71 2.47
C ASN A 238 15.44 10.33 1.14
N MET A 239 15.53 9.02 0.82
CA MET A 239 16.04 8.55 -0.47
C MET A 239 15.13 9.00 -1.63
N HIS A 240 13.81 8.83 -1.48
CA HIS A 240 12.84 9.27 -2.48
C HIS A 240 12.83 10.80 -2.64
N ALA A 241 12.89 11.54 -1.54
CA ALA A 241 12.99 12.99 -1.59
C ALA A 241 14.24 13.46 -2.34
N LEU A 242 15.41 12.83 -2.10
CA LEU A 242 16.63 13.12 -2.88
C LEU A 242 16.46 12.88 -4.37
N MET A 243 15.72 11.84 -4.79
CA MET A 243 15.47 11.57 -6.21
C MET A 243 14.62 12.68 -6.88
N ALA A 244 13.81 13.39 -6.10
CA ALA A 244 12.83 14.36 -6.58
C ALA A 244 13.17 15.81 -6.21
N VAL A 245 14.30 16.10 -5.55
CA VAL A 245 14.66 17.45 -5.13
C VAL A 245 14.74 18.43 -6.31
N THR A 246 14.28 19.66 -6.06
CA THR A 246 14.30 20.76 -7.03
C THR A 246 15.16 21.93 -6.57
N SER A 247 15.74 21.87 -5.37
CA SER A 247 16.64 22.88 -4.85
C SER A 247 17.82 22.26 -4.10
N ILE A 248 18.98 22.93 -4.12
CA ILE A 248 20.18 22.49 -3.41
C ILE A 248 19.95 22.47 -1.89
N ASN A 249 19.32 23.50 -1.33
CA ASN A 249 19.04 23.59 0.10
C ASN A 249 18.21 22.38 0.61
N GLU A 250 17.18 22.00 -0.15
CA GLU A 250 16.38 20.82 0.21
C GLU A 250 17.19 19.53 0.05
N ALA A 251 18.00 19.42 -1.01
CA ALA A 251 18.87 18.27 -1.21
C ALA A 251 19.87 18.07 -0.07
N GLU A 252 20.53 19.15 0.38
CA GLU A 252 21.47 19.13 1.51
C GLU A 252 20.76 18.74 2.82
N LYS A 253 19.55 19.25 3.05
CA LYS A 253 18.75 18.89 4.21
C LYS A 253 18.42 17.40 4.19
N GLN A 254 17.89 16.88 3.07
CA GLN A 254 17.54 15.45 2.95
C GLN A 254 18.76 14.54 3.09
N LEU A 255 19.91 14.92 2.53
CA LEU A 255 21.16 14.19 2.67
C LEU A 255 21.66 14.19 4.12
N THR A 256 21.54 15.31 4.82
CA THR A 256 21.94 15.44 6.23
C THR A 256 21.09 14.51 7.11
N GLU A 257 19.78 14.51 6.91
CA GLU A 257 18.86 13.64 7.64
C GLU A 257 19.09 12.17 7.31
N LEU A 258 19.33 11.83 6.05
CA LEU A 258 19.67 10.48 5.61
C LEU A 258 20.96 10.00 6.29
N ASN A 259 22.03 10.82 6.28
CA ASN A 259 23.29 10.50 6.93
C ASN A 259 23.13 10.26 8.43
N LYS A 260 22.35 11.08 9.12
CA LYS A 260 22.06 10.91 10.55
C LYS A 260 21.44 9.55 10.84
N LYS A 261 20.42 9.18 10.07
CA LYS A 261 19.71 7.91 10.23
C LYS A 261 20.57 6.70 9.84
N LEU A 262 21.40 6.82 8.80
CA LEU A 262 22.31 5.75 8.38
C LEU A 262 23.35 5.40 9.46
N GLN A 263 23.78 6.36 10.29
CA GLN A 263 24.69 6.11 11.40
C GLN A 263 24.10 5.18 12.46
N ASP A 264 22.77 5.15 12.59
CA ASP A 264 22.10 4.29 13.57
C ASP A 264 22.11 2.80 13.17
N PHE A 265 22.48 2.46 11.93
CA PHE A 265 22.50 1.07 11.45
C PHE A 265 23.32 0.16 12.38
N HIS A 266 24.53 0.57 12.70
CA HIS A 266 25.45 -0.23 13.51
C HIS A 266 25.06 -0.32 15.00
N ASN A 267 24.01 0.38 15.43
CA ASN A 267 23.44 0.17 16.77
C ASN A 267 22.62 -1.13 16.82
N TYR A 268 22.11 -1.60 15.70
CA TYR A 268 21.20 -2.74 15.62
C TYR A 268 21.75 -3.93 14.84
N PHE A 269 22.71 -3.71 13.93
CA PHE A 269 23.22 -4.73 13.00
C PHE A 269 24.74 -4.83 13.04
N GLU A 270 25.25 -6.06 12.86
CA GLU A 270 26.69 -6.39 12.76
C GLU A 270 26.94 -7.50 11.75
#